data_d8f6e0d929ed4beed903055eecd10c0d
#
_entry.id   d8f6e0d929ed4beed903055eecd10c0d
#
_cell.length_a   1.000
_cell.length_b   1.000
_cell.length_c   1.000
_cell.angle_alpha   90.00
_cell.angle_beta   90.00
_cell.angle_gamma   90.00
#
_symmetry.space_group_name_H-M   'P 1'
#
loop_
_entity.id
_entity.type
_entity.pdbx_description
1 polymer ?
#
loop_
_entity_poly.entity_id
_entity_poly.type
_entity_poly.pdbx_seq_one_letter_code
_entity_poly.pdbx_strand_id
1 'polypeptide(L)'
;MDIKHNTPERDEFRATDGADVALWRWPQSKARPTLHWAHATGFHGRLYRPLLDELATDVNVLAWDMRGHGASAGAANVSTFRGWETYYRDMTALLDSQDEPVWLAGHSIGATTSIMAAARRPDKVLGLILAEPVIMDPVQGLKLGLAKLLRQSHRLSLAAGAARRRRVFDSHAAALDNYRGRGGFKTWPEAWLEAYVQHAFVPQEDQLQLACSPEWESTTFAHTEHNPWPGIRQLRCPVIALAAEHGSTFSPAAQKRLQTLLPSADVRVVAGTTHFLPMEQNDTVRDAIQQLALSGCREN
;
A
#
# COMPACT_ATOMS: atom_id res chain seq x y z
N MET A 1 -2.63 -16.93 -24.08
CA MET A 1 -2.50 -17.31 -22.67
C MET A 1 -3.83 -17.06 -21.98
N ASP A 2 -4.41 -18.10 -21.40
CA ASP A 2 -5.79 -18.07 -20.89
C ASP A 2 -5.85 -17.21 -19.61
N ILE A 3 -6.42 -16.02 -19.70
CA ILE A 3 -6.56 -15.02 -18.60
C ILE A 3 -7.45 -15.55 -17.44
N LYS A 4 -8.14 -16.67 -17.64
CA LYS A 4 -9.05 -17.25 -16.63
C LYS A 4 -8.37 -17.89 -15.40
N HIS A 5 -7.06 -18.15 -15.43
CA HIS A 5 -6.36 -18.86 -14.35
C HIS A 5 -5.76 -17.96 -13.26
N ASN A 6 -5.75 -16.62 -13.42
CA ASN A 6 -5.10 -15.70 -12.48
C ASN A 6 -6.08 -14.75 -11.74
N THR A 7 -7.36 -15.09 -11.67
CA THR A 7 -8.32 -14.26 -10.92
C THR A 7 -8.16 -14.52 -9.43
N PRO A 8 -7.88 -13.48 -8.61
CA PRO A 8 -7.77 -13.66 -7.17
C PRO A 8 -9.13 -13.98 -6.54
N GLU A 9 -9.12 -14.91 -5.62
CA GLU A 9 -10.27 -15.25 -4.79
C GLU A 9 -10.32 -14.37 -3.55
N ARG A 10 -11.54 -14.05 -3.10
CA ARG A 10 -11.73 -13.31 -1.86
C ARG A 10 -11.63 -14.24 -0.68
N ASP A 11 -10.81 -13.88 0.26
CA ASP A 11 -10.69 -14.41 1.61
C ASP A 11 -10.80 -13.23 2.60
N GLU A 12 -10.71 -13.51 3.88
CA GLU A 12 -10.68 -12.48 4.92
C GLU A 12 -9.87 -12.96 6.13
N PHE A 13 -9.35 -12.03 6.89
CA PHE A 13 -8.73 -12.31 8.17
C PHE A 13 -9.34 -11.44 9.25
N ARG A 14 -9.26 -11.92 10.49
CA ARG A 14 -9.78 -11.21 11.65
C ARG A 14 -8.72 -10.29 12.24
N ALA A 15 -8.98 -8.98 12.22
CA ALA A 15 -8.16 -7.99 12.90
C ALA A 15 -8.26 -8.12 14.44
N THR A 16 -7.30 -7.56 15.16
CA THR A 16 -7.22 -7.69 16.63
C THR A 16 -8.42 -7.10 17.39
N ASP A 17 -9.14 -6.16 16.80
CA ASP A 17 -10.37 -5.58 17.34
C ASP A 17 -11.65 -6.29 16.88
N GLY A 18 -11.50 -7.41 16.19
CA GLY A 18 -12.60 -8.23 15.69
C GLY A 18 -13.19 -7.80 14.35
N ALA A 19 -12.64 -6.79 13.67
CA ALA A 19 -13.08 -6.44 12.32
C ALA A 19 -12.60 -7.47 11.29
N ASP A 20 -13.45 -7.77 10.31
CA ASP A 20 -13.10 -8.61 9.18
C ASP A 20 -12.47 -7.74 8.08
N VAL A 21 -11.28 -8.13 7.64
CA VAL A 21 -10.49 -7.41 6.64
C VAL A 21 -10.31 -8.30 5.42
N ALA A 22 -10.71 -7.82 4.26
CA ALA A 22 -10.66 -8.58 3.02
C ALA A 22 -9.21 -8.82 2.56
N LEU A 23 -8.96 -10.05 2.14
CA LEU A 23 -7.71 -10.54 1.61
C LEU A 23 -7.99 -11.19 0.23
N TRP A 24 -7.20 -10.82 -0.75
CA TRP A 24 -7.25 -11.38 -2.10
C TRP A 24 -6.11 -12.36 -2.25
N ARG A 25 -6.43 -13.61 -2.63
CA ARG A 25 -5.47 -14.68 -2.86
C ARG A 25 -5.46 -15.05 -4.33
N TRP A 26 -4.32 -14.90 -4.99
CA TRP A 26 -4.08 -15.53 -6.28
C TRP A 26 -3.90 -17.03 -6.11
N PRO A 27 -4.01 -17.83 -7.19
CA PRO A 27 -3.79 -19.28 -7.10
C PRO A 27 -2.46 -19.62 -6.42
N GLN A 28 -2.51 -20.48 -5.41
CA GLN A 28 -1.38 -20.79 -4.53
C GLN A 28 -0.69 -22.10 -4.90
N SER A 29 0.62 -22.19 -4.63
CA SER A 29 1.41 -23.41 -4.73
C SER A 29 2.33 -23.54 -3.52
N LYS A 30 2.38 -24.71 -2.88
CA LYS A 30 3.29 -24.95 -1.74
C LYS A 30 4.77 -24.81 -2.07
N ALA A 31 5.13 -24.92 -3.36
CA ALA A 31 6.52 -24.79 -3.82
C ALA A 31 6.98 -23.35 -4.01
N ARG A 32 6.10 -22.34 -3.84
CA ARG A 32 6.40 -20.93 -4.09
C ARG A 32 6.45 -20.13 -2.80
N PRO A 33 7.37 -19.14 -2.70
CA PRO A 33 7.36 -18.20 -1.60
C PRO A 33 6.09 -17.33 -1.65
N THR A 34 5.64 -16.85 -0.50
CA THR A 34 4.46 -15.99 -0.41
C THR A 34 4.87 -14.53 -0.32
N LEU A 35 4.25 -13.70 -1.17
CA LEU A 35 4.36 -12.25 -1.19
C LEU A 35 3.02 -11.62 -0.81
N HIS A 36 3.02 -10.74 0.18
CA HIS A 36 1.88 -9.88 0.46
C HIS A 36 2.12 -8.47 -0.09
N TRP A 37 1.14 -7.95 -0.85
CA TRP A 37 1.12 -6.57 -1.35
C TRP A 37 0.18 -5.68 -0.55
N ALA A 38 0.69 -4.53 -0.08
CA ALA A 38 -0.08 -3.52 0.64
C ALA A 38 -0.26 -2.26 -0.21
N HIS A 39 -1.51 -1.86 -0.44
CA HIS A 39 -1.88 -0.74 -1.31
C HIS A 39 -1.73 0.64 -0.66
N ALA A 40 -1.80 1.73 -1.45
CA ALA A 40 -1.78 3.11 -0.99
C ALA A 40 -3.16 3.59 -0.50
N THR A 41 -3.20 4.71 0.26
CA THR A 41 -4.43 5.37 0.71
C THR A 41 -5.35 5.71 -0.47
N GLY A 42 -6.63 5.45 -0.32
CA GLY A 42 -7.64 5.69 -1.35
C GLY A 42 -7.71 4.64 -2.45
N PHE A 43 -6.85 3.61 -2.39
CA PHE A 43 -6.77 2.51 -3.35
C PHE A 43 -7.29 1.20 -2.75
N HIS A 44 -7.02 0.08 -3.40
CA HIS A 44 -7.40 -1.27 -2.97
C HIS A 44 -6.44 -2.31 -3.58
N GLY A 45 -6.41 -3.52 -3.05
CA GLY A 45 -5.47 -4.57 -3.48
C GLY A 45 -5.57 -4.93 -4.95
N ARG A 46 -6.78 -5.05 -5.48
CA ARG A 46 -7.02 -5.42 -6.88
C ARG A 46 -6.67 -4.34 -7.91
N LEU A 47 -6.46 -3.09 -7.50
CA LEU A 47 -5.90 -2.07 -8.38
C LEU A 47 -4.55 -2.52 -8.97
N TYR A 48 -3.75 -3.24 -8.18
CA TYR A 48 -2.40 -3.64 -8.57
C TYR A 48 -2.35 -4.92 -9.41
N ARG A 49 -3.49 -5.40 -9.92
CA ARG A 49 -3.54 -6.56 -10.80
C ARG A 49 -2.59 -6.51 -11.99
N PRO A 50 -2.37 -5.37 -12.67
CA PRO A 50 -1.37 -5.31 -13.76
C PRO A 50 0.04 -5.76 -13.33
N LEU A 51 0.41 -5.56 -12.07
CA LEU A 51 1.66 -6.03 -11.45
C LEU A 51 1.51 -7.45 -10.89
N LEU A 52 0.46 -7.68 -10.12
CA LEU A 52 0.33 -8.88 -9.30
C LEU A 52 -0.04 -10.12 -10.10
N ASP A 53 -0.79 -9.98 -11.20
CA ASP A 53 -1.15 -11.09 -12.10
C ASP A 53 0.11 -11.68 -12.78
N GLU A 54 1.10 -10.85 -13.09
CA GLU A 54 2.39 -11.30 -13.63
C GLU A 54 3.23 -12.02 -12.55
N LEU A 55 3.32 -11.44 -11.35
CA LEU A 55 4.07 -12.03 -10.23
C LEU A 55 3.50 -13.37 -9.76
N ALA A 56 2.19 -13.57 -9.90
CA ALA A 56 1.52 -14.81 -9.49
C ALA A 56 1.96 -16.04 -10.29
N THR A 57 2.75 -15.89 -11.34
CA THR A 57 3.42 -17.00 -12.04
C THR A 57 4.59 -17.57 -11.24
N ASP A 58 5.25 -16.75 -10.43
CA ASP A 58 6.51 -17.06 -9.76
C ASP A 58 6.37 -17.18 -8.24
N VAL A 59 5.47 -16.40 -7.64
CA VAL A 59 5.24 -16.35 -6.19
C VAL A 59 3.75 -16.54 -5.86
N ASN A 60 3.46 -16.96 -4.65
CA ASN A 60 2.10 -16.92 -4.11
C ASN A 60 1.78 -15.47 -3.74
N VAL A 61 0.78 -14.89 -4.36
CA VAL A 61 0.42 -13.49 -4.14
C VAL A 61 -0.77 -13.37 -3.20
N LEU A 62 -0.62 -12.52 -2.21
CA LEU A 62 -1.68 -12.02 -1.33
C LEU A 62 -1.77 -10.50 -1.46
N ALA A 63 -2.96 -9.94 -1.46
CA ALA A 63 -3.15 -8.50 -1.34
C ALA A 63 -4.38 -8.21 -0.50
N TRP A 64 -4.26 -7.35 0.49
CA TRP A 64 -5.40 -6.97 1.30
C TRP A 64 -6.11 -5.73 0.75
N ASP A 65 -7.35 -5.51 1.18
CA ASP A 65 -7.95 -4.19 1.15
C ASP A 65 -7.87 -3.64 2.58
N MET A 66 -7.02 -2.64 2.82
CA MET A 66 -6.90 -2.03 4.15
C MET A 66 -8.27 -1.59 4.65
N ARG A 67 -8.46 -1.66 5.96
CA ARG A 67 -9.66 -1.16 6.64
C ARG A 67 -10.13 0.17 6.06
N GLY A 68 -11.40 0.26 5.72
CA GLY A 68 -12.01 1.43 5.09
C GLY A 68 -11.75 1.60 3.58
N HIS A 69 -11.18 0.57 2.94
CA HIS A 69 -10.89 0.55 1.51
C HIS A 69 -11.47 -0.69 0.84
N GLY A 70 -11.78 -0.62 -0.45
CA GLY A 70 -12.21 -1.75 -1.26
C GLY A 70 -13.30 -2.59 -0.59
N ALA A 71 -13.10 -3.91 -0.54
CA ALA A 71 -14.03 -4.85 0.11
C ALA A 71 -14.03 -4.76 1.65
N SER A 72 -13.10 -4.01 2.26
CA SER A 72 -13.04 -3.71 3.70
C SER A 72 -13.65 -2.36 4.06
N ALA A 73 -14.43 -1.75 3.17
CA ALA A 73 -15.06 -0.43 3.41
C ALA A 73 -15.90 -0.42 4.71
N GLY A 74 -16.65 -1.50 4.98
CA GLY A 74 -17.48 -1.64 6.18
C GLY A 74 -16.70 -1.74 7.50
N ALA A 75 -15.40 -2.04 7.46
CA ALA A 75 -14.55 -2.07 8.63
C ALA A 75 -14.09 -0.67 9.11
N ALA A 76 -14.42 0.40 8.37
CA ALA A 76 -14.09 1.77 8.72
C ALA A 76 -14.90 2.25 9.92
N ASN A 77 -14.20 2.77 10.95
CA ASN A 77 -14.82 3.43 12.07
C ASN A 77 -13.93 4.59 12.55
N VAL A 78 -14.31 5.81 12.16
CA VAL A 78 -13.55 7.03 12.48
C VAL A 78 -13.42 7.24 14.00
N SER A 79 -14.42 6.85 14.79
CA SER A 79 -14.42 7.05 16.25
C SER A 79 -13.37 6.18 16.96
N THR A 80 -13.03 5.03 16.39
CA THR A 80 -12.03 4.09 16.94
C THR A 80 -10.68 4.16 16.24
N PHE A 81 -10.56 4.95 15.19
CA PHE A 81 -9.33 5.06 14.41
C PHE A 81 -8.19 5.68 15.23
N ARG A 82 -7.10 4.97 15.35
CA ARG A 82 -5.89 5.37 16.10
C ARG A 82 -4.74 5.80 15.18
N GLY A 83 -5.07 6.36 14.03
CA GLY A 83 -4.10 6.68 13.00
C GLY A 83 -3.56 5.41 12.33
N TRP A 84 -2.40 5.52 11.75
CA TRP A 84 -1.77 4.42 11.02
C TRP A 84 -1.41 3.22 11.90
N GLU A 85 -1.36 3.40 13.22
CA GLU A 85 -1.25 2.31 14.19
C GLU A 85 -2.34 1.24 13.99
N THR A 86 -3.54 1.63 13.56
CA THR A 86 -4.62 0.69 13.24
C THR A 86 -4.20 -0.27 12.12
N TYR A 87 -3.63 0.24 11.04
CA TYR A 87 -3.15 -0.57 9.93
C TYR A 87 -1.93 -1.44 10.30
N TYR A 88 -1.06 -0.93 11.19
CA TYR A 88 0.07 -1.72 11.67
C TYR A 88 -0.38 -2.95 12.46
N ARG A 89 -1.42 -2.81 13.28
CA ARG A 89 -2.02 -3.92 14.03
C ARG A 89 -2.74 -4.89 13.11
N ASP A 90 -3.49 -4.38 12.13
CA ASP A 90 -4.16 -5.23 11.14
C ASP A 90 -3.15 -6.07 10.35
N MET A 91 -2.04 -5.47 9.88
CA MET A 91 -0.97 -6.19 9.19
C MET A 91 -0.28 -7.21 10.11
N THR A 92 -0.09 -6.88 11.39
CA THR A 92 0.47 -7.82 12.36
C THR A 92 -0.45 -9.02 12.53
N ALA A 93 -1.77 -8.81 12.64
CA ALA A 93 -2.75 -9.90 12.73
C ALA A 93 -2.77 -10.77 11.45
N LEU A 94 -2.62 -10.14 10.27
CA LEU A 94 -2.45 -10.88 9.01
C LEU A 94 -1.20 -11.76 9.05
N LEU A 95 -0.05 -11.23 9.49
CA LEU A 95 1.19 -12.01 9.62
C LEU A 95 1.04 -13.17 10.60
N ASP A 96 0.34 -12.95 11.71
CA ASP A 96 0.06 -13.98 12.72
C ASP A 96 -0.83 -15.10 12.18
N SER A 97 -1.67 -14.82 11.19
CA SER A 97 -2.52 -15.81 10.52
C SER A 97 -1.80 -16.62 9.44
N GLN A 98 -0.57 -16.26 9.07
CA GLN A 98 0.22 -17.04 8.11
C GLN A 98 1.03 -18.12 8.83
N ASP A 99 1.03 -19.34 8.32
CA ASP A 99 1.82 -20.45 8.87
C ASP A 99 3.32 -20.18 8.68
N GLU A 100 3.71 -19.72 7.49
CA GLU A 100 5.09 -19.47 7.10
C GLU A 100 5.42 -17.98 7.00
N PRO A 101 6.70 -17.58 7.16
CA PRO A 101 7.12 -16.21 6.91
C PRO A 101 6.89 -15.78 5.46
N VAL A 102 6.60 -14.49 5.26
CA VAL A 102 6.24 -13.93 3.96
C VAL A 102 7.15 -12.77 3.55
N TRP A 103 7.24 -12.52 2.25
CA TRP A 103 7.77 -11.28 1.71
C TRP A 103 6.69 -10.21 1.80
N LEU A 104 7.04 -9.00 2.24
CA LEU A 104 6.13 -7.86 2.24
C LEU A 104 6.55 -6.87 1.16
N ALA A 105 5.60 -6.49 0.34
CA ALA A 105 5.75 -5.39 -0.60
C ALA A 105 4.59 -4.40 -0.42
N GLY A 106 4.81 -3.15 -0.79
CA GLY A 106 3.72 -2.18 -0.69
C GLY A 106 4.06 -0.83 -1.28
N HIS A 107 3.00 -0.04 -1.46
CA HIS A 107 3.05 1.31 -2.00
C HIS A 107 2.60 2.33 -0.95
N SER A 108 3.35 3.43 -0.81
CA SER A 108 2.97 4.58 0.03
C SER A 108 2.75 4.15 1.51
N ILE A 109 1.57 4.37 2.07
CA ILE A 109 1.18 3.89 3.42
C ILE A 109 1.35 2.37 3.55
N GLY A 110 1.06 1.61 2.50
CA GLY A 110 1.23 0.16 2.49
C GLY A 110 2.68 -0.24 2.72
N ALA A 111 3.63 0.47 2.09
CA ALA A 111 5.06 0.27 2.32
C ALA A 111 5.46 0.63 3.77
N THR A 112 4.96 1.74 4.30
CA THR A 112 5.23 2.14 5.69
C THR A 112 4.62 1.15 6.69
N THR A 113 3.41 0.65 6.40
CA THR A 113 2.74 -0.39 7.20
C THR A 113 3.57 -1.67 7.22
N SER A 114 4.11 -2.08 6.07
CA SER A 114 5.00 -3.24 5.94
C SER A 114 6.28 -3.09 6.79
N ILE A 115 6.90 -1.91 6.82
CA ILE A 115 8.04 -1.60 7.71
C ILE A 115 7.68 -1.82 9.18
N MET A 116 6.55 -1.26 9.60
CA MET A 116 6.16 -1.30 11.02
C MET A 116 5.72 -2.70 11.47
N ALA A 117 5.11 -3.46 10.57
CA ALA A 117 4.77 -4.87 10.82
C ALA A 117 6.02 -5.76 10.89
N ALA A 118 6.98 -5.59 9.98
CA ALA A 118 8.26 -6.30 9.99
C ALA A 118 9.09 -6.02 11.26
N ALA A 119 9.06 -4.78 11.76
CA ALA A 119 9.69 -4.41 13.01
C ALA A 119 9.08 -5.15 14.23
N ARG A 120 7.77 -5.43 14.20
CA ARG A 120 7.03 -6.12 15.26
C ARG A 120 7.12 -7.63 15.18
N ARG A 121 7.17 -8.15 13.97
CA ARG A 121 7.18 -9.59 13.68
C ARG A 121 8.36 -9.95 12.76
N PRO A 122 9.60 -9.73 13.24
CA PRO A 122 10.78 -10.06 12.44
C PRO A 122 10.89 -11.56 12.10
N ASP A 123 10.24 -12.41 12.88
CA ASP A 123 10.13 -13.85 12.68
C ASP A 123 9.18 -14.24 11.53
N LYS A 124 8.30 -13.35 11.11
CA LYS A 124 7.27 -13.57 10.07
C LYS A 124 7.57 -12.88 8.74
N VAL A 125 8.67 -12.12 8.63
CA VAL A 125 8.98 -11.33 7.44
C VAL A 125 10.34 -11.67 6.87
N LEU A 126 10.35 -12.20 5.65
CA LEU A 126 11.56 -12.59 4.91
C LEU A 126 12.31 -11.36 4.35
N GLY A 127 11.59 -10.32 3.95
CA GLY A 127 12.16 -9.08 3.42
C GLY A 127 11.10 -8.08 2.97
N LEU A 128 11.56 -6.87 2.61
CA LEU A 128 10.71 -5.74 2.29
C LEU A 128 11.03 -5.16 0.91
N ILE A 129 9.99 -4.95 0.10
CA ILE A 129 10.04 -4.18 -1.15
C ILE A 129 9.11 -2.98 -1.03
N LEU A 130 9.69 -1.80 -0.93
CA LEU A 130 9.01 -0.56 -0.58
C LEU A 130 8.93 0.37 -1.80
N ALA A 131 7.76 0.49 -2.42
CA ALA A 131 7.53 1.43 -3.52
C ALA A 131 7.01 2.75 -2.94
N GLU A 132 7.80 3.82 -3.08
CA GLU A 132 7.44 5.17 -2.61
C GLU A 132 6.95 5.21 -1.13
N PRO A 133 7.68 4.62 -0.17
CA PRO A 133 7.24 4.60 1.22
C PRO A 133 7.08 6.02 1.77
N VAL A 134 6.11 6.22 2.64
CA VAL A 134 5.98 7.48 3.39
C VAL A 134 6.94 7.44 4.57
N ILE A 135 8.15 7.93 4.34
CA ILE A 135 9.20 8.04 5.35
C ILE A 135 9.63 9.50 5.43
N MET A 136 9.10 10.21 6.40
CA MET A 136 9.44 11.61 6.61
C MET A 136 10.84 11.77 7.19
N ASP A 137 11.60 12.73 6.67
CA ASP A 137 12.82 13.16 7.34
C ASP A 137 12.49 13.83 8.69
N PRO A 138 13.46 14.01 9.61
CA PRO A 138 13.17 14.56 10.93
C PRO A 138 12.52 15.93 10.95
N VAL A 139 12.83 16.79 9.97
CA VAL A 139 12.25 18.14 9.88
C VAL A 139 10.79 18.07 9.44
N GLN A 140 10.50 17.29 8.40
CA GLN A 140 9.13 17.03 7.94
C GLN A 140 8.30 16.38 9.05
N GLY A 141 8.86 15.36 9.73
CA GLY A 141 8.21 14.68 10.84
C GLY A 141 7.87 15.61 12.01
N LEU A 142 8.80 16.49 12.38
CA LEU A 142 8.56 17.50 13.43
C LEU A 142 7.43 18.48 13.05
N LYS A 143 7.44 18.98 11.81
CA LYS A 143 6.37 19.87 11.31
C LYS A 143 5.00 19.20 11.33
N LEU A 144 4.92 17.96 10.88
CA LEU A 144 3.66 17.20 10.90
C LEU A 144 3.23 16.87 12.33
N GLY A 145 4.17 16.48 13.21
CA GLY A 145 3.90 16.25 14.62
C GLY A 145 3.32 17.48 15.30
N LEU A 146 3.87 18.67 15.03
CA LEU A 146 3.33 19.93 15.53
C LEU A 146 1.94 20.24 14.97
N ALA A 147 1.72 20.04 13.67
CA ALA A 147 0.40 20.21 13.06
C ALA A 147 -0.67 19.30 13.68
N LYS A 148 -0.31 18.05 14.02
CA LYS A 148 -1.19 17.12 14.74
C LYS A 148 -1.48 17.60 16.16
N LEU A 149 -0.45 18.02 16.89
CA LEU A 149 -0.61 18.56 18.24
C LEU A 149 -1.56 19.75 18.27
N LEU A 150 -1.45 20.64 17.29
CA LEU A 150 -2.31 21.81 17.12
C LEU A 150 -3.67 21.47 16.46
N ARG A 151 -3.97 20.20 16.19
CA ARG A 151 -5.20 19.73 15.53
C ARG A 151 -5.43 20.37 14.14
N GLN A 152 -4.36 20.69 13.42
CA GLN A 152 -4.42 21.33 12.10
C GLN A 152 -4.08 20.38 10.95
N SER A 153 -3.75 19.11 11.23
CA SER A 153 -3.35 18.14 10.19
C SER A 153 -4.43 17.89 9.13
N HIS A 154 -5.71 18.03 9.45
CA HIS A 154 -6.81 17.97 8.50
C HIS A 154 -6.80 19.09 7.45
N ARG A 155 -6.06 20.19 7.69
CA ARG A 155 -5.88 21.31 6.74
C ARG A 155 -4.74 21.08 5.76
N LEU A 156 -3.94 20.04 5.94
CA LEU A 156 -2.90 19.67 4.98
C LEU A 156 -3.53 19.35 3.63
N SER A 157 -2.82 19.68 2.56
CA SER A 157 -3.36 19.65 1.19
C SER A 157 -3.95 18.29 0.79
N LEU A 158 -3.32 17.19 1.17
CA LEU A 158 -3.81 15.84 0.88
C LEU A 158 -5.12 15.53 1.63
N ALA A 159 -5.18 15.78 2.94
CA ALA A 159 -6.37 15.55 3.73
C ALA A 159 -7.53 16.41 3.25
N ALA A 160 -7.29 17.72 3.04
CA ALA A 160 -8.30 18.64 2.53
C ALA A 160 -8.73 18.31 1.09
N GLY A 161 -7.82 17.80 0.26
CA GLY A 161 -8.11 17.32 -1.09
C GLY A 161 -9.01 16.09 -1.09
N ALA A 162 -8.68 15.09 -0.28
CA ALA A 162 -9.44 13.87 -0.12
C ALA A 162 -10.88 14.16 0.37
N ALA A 163 -11.05 15.07 1.34
CA ALA A 163 -12.37 15.44 1.86
C ALA A 163 -13.32 16.03 0.78
N ARG A 164 -12.78 16.55 -0.32
CA ARG A 164 -13.55 17.16 -1.42
C ARG A 164 -13.77 16.23 -2.61
N ARG A 165 -13.32 14.97 -2.53
CA ARG A 165 -13.54 14.01 -3.64
C ARG A 165 -15.01 13.77 -3.90
N ARG A 166 -15.37 13.64 -5.19
CA ARG A 166 -16.71 13.17 -5.57
C ARG A 166 -16.92 11.77 -5.02
N ARG A 167 -18.02 11.59 -4.27
CA ARG A 167 -18.32 10.35 -3.56
C ARG A 167 -19.10 9.36 -4.40
N VAL A 168 -20.03 9.85 -5.21
CA VAL A 168 -21.03 9.06 -5.91
C VAL A 168 -20.93 9.26 -7.41
N PHE A 169 -21.10 8.19 -8.16
CA PHE A 169 -21.05 8.14 -9.62
C PHE A 169 -22.22 7.31 -10.16
N ASP A 170 -22.70 7.67 -11.35
CA ASP A 170 -23.85 7.00 -11.97
C ASP A 170 -23.43 5.64 -12.58
N SER A 171 -22.16 5.48 -12.93
CA SER A 171 -21.59 4.24 -13.50
C SER A 171 -20.07 4.20 -13.40
N HIS A 172 -19.48 3.03 -13.63
CA HIS A 172 -18.04 2.88 -13.78
C HIS A 172 -17.48 3.71 -14.95
N ALA A 173 -18.22 3.81 -16.07
CA ALA A 173 -17.84 4.65 -17.21
C ALA A 173 -17.76 6.13 -16.82
N ALA A 174 -18.76 6.64 -16.08
CA ALA A 174 -18.75 8.01 -15.59
C ALA A 174 -17.60 8.28 -14.60
N ALA A 175 -17.23 7.29 -13.79
CA ALA A 175 -16.07 7.39 -12.89
C ALA A 175 -14.75 7.39 -13.67
N LEU A 176 -14.62 6.53 -14.68
CA LEU A 176 -13.44 6.46 -15.55
C LEU A 176 -13.20 7.80 -16.26
N ASP A 177 -14.24 8.37 -16.87
CA ASP A 177 -14.17 9.68 -17.53
C ASP A 177 -13.84 10.82 -16.56
N ASN A 178 -14.30 10.72 -15.32
CA ASN A 178 -13.99 11.71 -14.29
C ASN A 178 -12.51 11.67 -13.86
N TYR A 179 -11.87 10.51 -13.83
CA TYR A 179 -10.48 10.37 -13.37
C TYR A 179 -9.46 10.48 -14.50
N ARG A 180 -9.82 10.10 -15.74
CA ARG A 180 -8.89 10.07 -16.88
C ARG A 180 -8.18 11.40 -17.08
N GLY A 181 -6.84 11.39 -17.04
CA GLY A 181 -5.98 12.54 -17.25
C GLY A 181 -6.08 13.64 -16.18
N ARG A 182 -6.65 13.36 -15.00
CA ARG A 182 -6.85 14.37 -13.94
C ARG A 182 -6.11 14.01 -12.65
N GLY A 183 -5.63 15.05 -11.98
CA GLY A 183 -4.99 14.91 -10.67
C GLY A 183 -3.84 13.92 -10.69
N GLY A 184 -3.82 13.00 -9.74
CA GLY A 184 -2.83 11.94 -9.63
C GLY A 184 -2.93 10.86 -10.71
N PHE A 185 -4.06 10.78 -11.43
CA PHE A 185 -4.27 9.80 -12.50
C PHE A 185 -3.71 10.22 -13.86
N LYS A 186 -3.06 11.41 -13.96
CA LYS A 186 -2.55 11.95 -15.23
C LYS A 186 -1.53 11.06 -15.94
N THR A 187 -0.71 10.40 -15.16
CA THR A 187 0.43 9.60 -15.65
C THR A 187 0.09 8.11 -15.75
N TRP A 188 -1.12 7.73 -15.34
CA TRP A 188 -1.49 6.31 -15.29
C TRP A 188 -1.81 5.76 -16.67
N PRO A 189 -1.27 4.58 -17.03
CA PRO A 189 -1.77 3.80 -18.16
C PRO A 189 -3.25 3.43 -17.97
N GLU A 190 -4.01 3.35 -19.06
CA GLU A 190 -5.46 3.08 -19.04
C GLU A 190 -5.81 1.80 -18.26
N ALA A 191 -5.05 0.73 -18.44
CA ALA A 191 -5.27 -0.54 -17.73
C ALA A 191 -5.24 -0.41 -16.20
N TRP A 192 -4.40 0.48 -15.66
CA TRP A 192 -4.35 0.76 -14.23
C TRP A 192 -5.57 1.57 -13.77
N LEU A 193 -6.01 2.53 -14.58
CA LEU A 193 -7.19 3.32 -14.27
C LEU A 193 -8.46 2.45 -14.31
N GLU A 194 -8.58 1.56 -15.29
CA GLU A 194 -9.65 0.57 -15.37
C GLU A 194 -9.65 -0.37 -14.16
N ALA A 195 -8.49 -0.91 -13.78
CA ALA A 195 -8.33 -1.76 -12.60
C ALA A 195 -8.74 -1.03 -11.30
N TYR A 196 -8.43 0.29 -11.21
CA TYR A 196 -8.89 1.11 -10.09
C TYR A 196 -10.41 1.22 -10.07
N VAL A 197 -11.00 1.71 -11.17
CA VAL A 197 -12.43 2.01 -11.24
C VAL A 197 -13.28 0.75 -11.07
N GLN A 198 -12.83 -0.40 -11.59
CA GLN A 198 -13.59 -1.65 -11.51
C GLN A 198 -13.91 -2.08 -10.06
N HIS A 199 -13.06 -1.73 -9.09
CA HIS A 199 -13.19 -2.23 -7.72
C HIS A 199 -13.14 -1.14 -6.62
N ALA A 200 -13.09 0.15 -7.02
CA ALA A 200 -13.04 1.27 -6.08
C ALA A 200 -14.40 1.64 -5.49
N PHE A 201 -15.46 0.97 -5.92
CA PHE A 201 -16.83 1.35 -5.58
C PHE A 201 -17.62 0.21 -4.95
N VAL A 202 -18.60 0.58 -4.15
CA VAL A 202 -19.67 -0.29 -3.65
C VAL A 202 -21.00 0.16 -4.27
N PRO A 203 -21.87 -0.78 -4.68
CA PRO A 203 -23.21 -0.44 -5.13
C PRO A 203 -24.00 0.27 -4.04
N GLN A 204 -24.74 1.32 -4.41
CA GLN A 204 -25.68 2.02 -3.54
C GLN A 204 -26.90 2.39 -4.35
N GLU A 205 -28.00 1.66 -4.19
CA GLU A 205 -29.20 1.77 -5.03
C GLU A 205 -28.83 1.68 -6.52
N ASP A 206 -29.17 2.68 -7.33
CA ASP A 206 -28.85 2.76 -8.75
C ASP A 206 -27.51 3.46 -9.05
N GLN A 207 -26.68 3.70 -8.03
CA GLN A 207 -25.42 4.44 -8.15
C GLN A 207 -24.23 3.65 -7.58
N LEU A 208 -23.04 4.20 -7.78
CA LEU A 208 -21.79 3.69 -7.26
C LEU A 208 -21.22 4.68 -6.26
N GLN A 209 -20.95 4.22 -5.03
CA GLN A 209 -20.28 5.00 -4.00
C GLN A 209 -18.83 4.56 -3.84
N LEU A 210 -17.90 5.52 -3.67
CA LEU A 210 -16.51 5.20 -3.34
C LEU A 210 -16.45 4.32 -2.08
N ALA A 211 -15.79 3.16 -2.20
CA ALA A 211 -15.56 2.24 -1.09
C ALA A 211 -14.68 2.89 -0.01
N CYS A 212 -13.61 3.58 -0.41
CA CYS A 212 -12.89 4.46 0.49
C CYS A 212 -13.58 5.82 0.52
N SER A 213 -14.37 6.08 1.56
CA SER A 213 -15.09 7.34 1.66
C SER A 213 -14.15 8.54 1.74
N PRO A 214 -14.51 9.72 1.20
CA PRO A 214 -13.72 10.93 1.32
C PRO A 214 -13.35 11.29 2.75
N GLU A 215 -14.25 11.01 3.71
CA GLU A 215 -14.01 11.25 5.14
C GLU A 215 -12.95 10.31 5.70
N TRP A 216 -13.01 9.02 5.31
CA TRP A 216 -12.01 8.04 5.74
C TRP A 216 -10.65 8.33 5.14
N GLU A 217 -10.59 8.60 3.84
CA GLU A 217 -9.36 8.95 3.13
C GLU A 217 -8.71 10.20 3.73
N SER A 218 -9.51 11.25 3.94
CA SER A 218 -9.07 12.50 4.59
C SER A 218 -8.54 12.26 6.00
N THR A 219 -9.25 11.46 6.81
CA THR A 219 -8.83 11.10 8.16
C THR A 219 -7.50 10.32 8.12
N THR A 220 -7.36 9.38 7.20
CA THR A 220 -6.11 8.61 7.03
C THR A 220 -4.93 9.52 6.71
N PHE A 221 -5.08 10.49 5.79
CA PHE A 221 -4.04 11.49 5.50
C PHE A 221 -3.76 12.42 6.68
N ALA A 222 -4.77 12.86 7.42
CA ALA A 222 -4.58 13.71 8.60
C ALA A 222 -3.79 13.01 9.72
N HIS A 223 -3.81 11.67 9.75
CA HIS A 223 -3.10 10.85 10.71
C HIS A 223 -1.83 10.19 10.15
N THR A 224 -1.28 10.68 9.04
CA THR A 224 -0.03 10.18 8.45
C THR A 224 1.06 9.99 9.51
N GLU A 225 1.79 8.86 9.45
CA GLU A 225 2.92 8.60 10.35
C GLU A 225 4.00 9.67 10.20
N HIS A 226 4.44 10.24 11.31
CA HIS A 226 5.41 11.31 11.32
C HIS A 226 6.80 10.88 11.81
N ASN A 227 6.92 9.68 12.38
CA ASN A 227 8.19 9.18 12.90
C ASN A 227 8.30 7.65 12.78
N PRO A 228 8.52 7.08 11.57
CA PRO A 228 8.69 5.63 11.40
C PRO A 228 10.08 5.11 11.84
N TRP A 229 11.00 6.00 12.20
CA TRP A 229 12.40 5.67 12.48
C TRP A 229 12.64 4.67 13.61
N PRO A 230 11.86 4.65 14.70
CA PRO A 230 11.99 3.60 15.72
C PRO A 230 11.74 2.19 15.17
N GLY A 231 10.75 2.02 14.30
CA GLY A 231 10.48 0.75 13.62
C GLY A 231 11.59 0.39 12.63
N ILE A 232 12.05 1.35 11.82
CA ILE A 232 13.13 1.13 10.85
C ILE A 232 14.39 0.58 11.52
N ARG A 233 14.77 1.07 12.71
CA ARG A 233 15.92 0.57 13.47
C ARG A 233 15.80 -0.88 13.94
N GLN A 234 14.59 -1.41 14.01
CA GLN A 234 14.30 -2.77 14.47
C GLN A 234 14.26 -3.79 13.32
N LEU A 235 14.34 -3.35 12.07
CA LEU A 235 14.35 -4.24 10.91
C LEU A 235 15.53 -5.19 10.95
N ARG A 236 15.31 -6.46 10.60
CA ARG A 236 16.30 -7.54 10.57
C ARG A 236 16.38 -8.24 9.22
N CYS A 237 15.49 -7.89 8.30
CA CYS A 237 15.37 -8.49 6.98
C CYS A 237 15.96 -7.58 5.90
N PRO A 238 16.29 -8.10 4.70
CA PRO A 238 16.72 -7.32 3.56
C PRO A 238 15.62 -6.34 3.10
N VAL A 239 16.03 -5.18 2.58
CA VAL A 239 15.14 -4.10 2.15
C VAL A 239 15.56 -3.60 0.78
N ILE A 240 14.62 -3.55 -0.17
CA ILE A 240 14.72 -2.74 -1.39
C ILE A 240 13.70 -1.59 -1.27
N ALA A 241 14.15 -0.35 -1.41
CA ALA A 241 13.30 0.84 -1.37
C ALA A 241 13.42 1.65 -2.65
N LEU A 242 12.30 1.83 -3.34
CA LEU A 242 12.19 2.56 -4.60
C LEU A 242 11.60 3.95 -4.32
N ALA A 243 12.33 4.99 -4.66
CA ALA A 243 11.90 6.38 -4.55
C ALA A 243 11.64 6.95 -5.94
N ALA A 244 10.60 7.76 -6.08
CA ALA A 244 10.36 8.50 -7.32
C ALA A 244 11.32 9.68 -7.48
N GLU A 245 11.60 10.05 -8.72
CA GLU A 245 12.41 11.24 -9.01
C GLU A 245 11.66 12.53 -8.66
N HIS A 246 10.33 12.56 -8.86
CA HIS A 246 9.52 13.76 -8.72
C HIS A 246 8.45 13.63 -7.64
N GLY A 247 8.39 14.59 -6.72
CA GLY A 247 7.35 14.65 -5.69
C GLY A 247 7.32 13.47 -4.72
N SER A 248 8.45 12.81 -4.51
CA SER A 248 8.59 11.64 -3.65
C SER A 248 8.21 11.94 -2.19
N THR A 249 7.50 11.00 -1.57
CA THR A 249 7.24 10.98 -0.12
C THR A 249 8.42 10.40 0.67
N PHE A 250 9.44 9.94 -0.03
CA PHE A 250 10.69 9.41 0.50
C PHE A 250 11.85 10.34 0.07
N SER A 251 11.99 11.47 0.75
CA SER A 251 12.96 12.54 0.40
C SER A 251 14.41 12.05 0.39
N PRO A 252 15.32 12.70 -0.37
CA PRO A 252 16.75 12.36 -0.38
C PRO A 252 17.37 12.32 1.03
N ALA A 253 16.93 13.20 1.94
CA ALA A 253 17.37 13.19 3.33
C ALA A 253 16.91 11.93 4.08
N ALA A 254 15.67 11.50 3.85
CA ALA A 254 15.14 10.26 4.41
C ALA A 254 15.83 9.03 3.80
N GLN A 255 16.10 9.02 2.49
CA GLN A 255 16.85 7.96 1.80
C GLN A 255 18.24 7.80 2.41
N LYS A 256 19.01 8.88 2.51
CA LYS A 256 20.35 8.87 3.13
C LYS A 256 20.30 8.37 4.57
N ARG A 257 19.31 8.80 5.35
CA ARG A 257 19.15 8.35 6.74
C ARG A 257 18.82 6.86 6.82
N LEU A 258 17.96 6.35 5.94
CA LEU A 258 17.63 4.93 5.89
C LEU A 258 18.89 4.11 5.59
N GLN A 259 19.69 4.46 4.59
CA GLN A 259 20.95 3.80 4.26
C GLN A 259 21.96 3.88 5.40
N THR A 260 21.98 4.98 6.17
CA THR A 260 22.84 5.08 7.36
C THR A 260 22.42 4.11 8.47
N LEU A 261 21.11 3.92 8.67
CA LEU A 261 20.58 3.02 9.70
C LEU A 261 20.58 1.55 9.27
N LEU A 262 20.43 1.31 7.98
CA LEU A 262 20.41 -0.02 7.35
C LEU A 262 21.39 -0.02 6.17
N PRO A 263 22.69 -0.21 6.41
CA PRO A 263 23.71 -0.12 5.33
C PRO A 263 23.53 -1.16 4.21
N SER A 264 22.85 -2.28 4.49
CA SER A 264 22.50 -3.31 3.51
C SER A 264 21.23 -3.01 2.71
N ALA A 265 20.51 -1.93 3.02
CA ALA A 265 19.30 -1.57 2.27
C ALA A 265 19.69 -1.03 0.88
N ASP A 266 19.03 -1.57 -0.14
CA ASP A 266 19.15 -1.11 -1.53
C ASP A 266 18.12 -0.01 -1.77
N VAL A 267 18.59 1.23 -1.89
CA VAL A 267 17.75 2.40 -2.11
C VAL A 267 17.98 2.94 -3.51
N ARG A 268 16.93 2.96 -4.32
CA ARG A 268 16.99 3.35 -5.74
C ARG A 268 16.05 4.52 -6.02
N VAL A 269 16.54 5.50 -6.79
CA VAL A 269 15.68 6.54 -7.38
C VAL A 269 15.30 6.11 -8.79
N VAL A 270 14.01 6.06 -9.08
CA VAL A 270 13.48 5.63 -10.38
C VAL A 270 13.18 6.85 -11.23
N ALA A 271 13.97 7.01 -12.30
CA ALA A 271 13.88 8.19 -13.18
C ALA A 271 12.51 8.30 -13.86
N GLY A 272 12.05 9.54 -14.08
CA GLY A 272 10.81 9.85 -14.78
C GLY A 272 9.52 9.50 -14.02
N THR A 273 9.61 9.12 -12.74
CA THR A 273 8.45 8.70 -11.94
C THR A 273 8.01 9.74 -10.92
N THR A 274 6.75 9.61 -10.52
CA THR A 274 6.11 10.35 -9.43
C THR A 274 5.76 9.40 -8.28
N HIS A 275 5.01 9.90 -7.29
CA HIS A 275 4.48 9.06 -6.20
C HIS A 275 3.71 7.83 -6.70
N PHE A 276 3.26 7.81 -7.94
CA PHE A 276 2.56 6.69 -8.58
C PHE A 276 3.49 5.72 -9.32
N LEU A 277 4.73 5.63 -8.87
CA LEU A 277 5.80 4.77 -9.41
C LEU A 277 5.33 3.34 -9.80
N PRO A 278 4.52 2.61 -9.00
CA PRO A 278 4.08 1.27 -9.40
C PRO A 278 3.22 1.26 -10.67
N MET A 279 2.50 2.33 -10.95
CA MET A 279 1.67 2.49 -12.15
C MET A 279 2.50 2.95 -13.36
N GLU A 280 3.52 3.76 -13.10
CA GLU A 280 4.34 4.41 -14.13
C GLU A 280 5.50 3.54 -14.60
N GLN A 281 6.08 2.72 -13.70
CA GLN A 281 7.23 1.85 -13.95
C GLN A 281 6.99 0.47 -13.29
N ASN A 282 5.95 -0.20 -13.76
CA ASN A 282 5.53 -1.52 -13.29
C ASN A 282 6.68 -2.54 -13.27
N ASP A 283 7.44 -2.60 -14.37
CA ASP A 283 8.55 -3.54 -14.55
C ASP A 283 9.63 -3.36 -13.48
N THR A 284 9.96 -2.10 -13.12
CA THR A 284 10.95 -1.81 -12.09
C THR A 284 10.53 -2.37 -10.72
N VAL A 285 9.25 -2.28 -10.40
CA VAL A 285 8.71 -2.83 -9.14
C VAL A 285 8.70 -4.35 -9.17
N ARG A 286 8.25 -4.94 -10.29
CA ARG A 286 8.28 -6.40 -10.50
C ARG A 286 9.69 -6.95 -10.36
N ASP A 287 10.66 -6.35 -11.05
CA ASP A 287 12.05 -6.80 -11.04
C ASP A 287 12.67 -6.73 -9.63
N ALA A 288 12.35 -5.66 -8.85
CA ALA A 288 12.78 -5.56 -7.45
C ALA A 288 12.17 -6.67 -6.58
N ILE A 289 10.91 -7.01 -6.78
CA ILE A 289 10.24 -8.12 -6.08
C ILE A 289 10.91 -9.45 -6.46
N GLN A 290 11.08 -9.72 -7.75
CA GLN A 290 11.69 -10.96 -8.23
C GLN A 290 13.15 -11.08 -7.76
N GLN A 291 13.91 -10.00 -7.80
CA GLN A 291 15.29 -9.97 -7.30
C GLN A 291 15.34 -10.41 -5.83
N LEU A 292 14.48 -9.91 -4.97
CA LEU A 292 14.55 -10.20 -3.55
C LEU A 292 13.88 -11.54 -3.19
N ALA A 293 12.66 -11.78 -3.69
CA ALA A 293 11.88 -12.96 -3.31
C ALA A 293 12.37 -14.26 -3.97
N LEU A 294 12.99 -14.20 -5.15
CA LEU A 294 13.46 -15.40 -5.84
C LEU A 294 14.96 -15.68 -5.64
N SER A 295 15.77 -14.68 -5.23
CA SER A 295 17.19 -14.91 -4.92
C SER A 295 17.37 -15.80 -3.68
N GLY A 296 16.51 -15.66 -2.68
CA GLY A 296 16.54 -16.52 -1.49
C GLY A 296 16.16 -17.98 -1.73
N CYS A 297 15.56 -18.31 -2.88
CA CYS A 297 15.21 -19.68 -3.25
C CYS A 297 16.35 -20.44 -3.97
N ARG A 298 17.46 -19.76 -4.34
CA ARG A 298 18.57 -20.38 -5.08
C ARG A 298 19.72 -20.85 -4.21
N GLU A 299 19.71 -20.57 -2.90
CA GLU A 299 20.78 -20.90 -1.96
C GLU A 299 20.44 -22.07 -1.00
N ASN A 300 19.34 -22.80 -1.25
CA ASN A 300 18.95 -24.01 -0.46
C ASN A 300 18.99 -25.29 -1.31
#